data_334d6015ed0c6fc826a751240cead176
#
_entry.id   334d6015ed0c6fc826a751240cead176
#
_cell.length_a   1.000
_cell.length_b   1.000
_cell.length_c   1.000
_cell.angle_alpha   90.00
_cell.angle_beta   90.00
_cell.angle_gamma   90.00
#
_symmetry.space_group_name_H-M   'P 1'
#
loop_
_entity.id
_entity.type
_entity.pdbx_description
1 polymer ?
#
loop_
_entity_poly.entity_id
_entity_poly.type
_entity_poly.pdbx_seq_one_letter_code
_entity_poly.pdbx_strand_id
1 'polypeptide(L)'
;ALTVGIVTMPFRFEGTKRRSQAEAGVHALREACDTVVVIPNERLLEVLDKSTSMLDAFKIADDVLRQGVQGICDLITEPGLINVDFADVRTIMQGAGTALMGIGFATGENRAVEAAERALRSPLVDTELVSAKGILLSIAGGNDLSLYEVNEAAEVIRAASTDDTNIIFGATVDERLEGQVWVTVVVTGVGQRGGSRPVTPRLERSPQSDDPLEPPSFLQS
;
A
#
# COMPACT_ATOMS: atom_id res chain seq x y z
N ALA A 1 17.98 -0.84 -6.52
CA ALA A 1 17.13 -1.85 -5.86
C ALA A 1 15.84 -1.18 -5.40
N LEU A 2 14.73 -1.91 -5.34
CA LEU A 2 13.50 -1.45 -4.69
C LEU A 2 13.66 -1.59 -3.18
N THR A 3 13.43 -0.51 -2.44
CA THR A 3 13.55 -0.50 -0.98
C THR A 3 12.19 -0.22 -0.35
N VAL A 4 11.68 -1.19 0.40
CA VAL A 4 10.39 -1.10 1.11
C VAL A 4 10.64 -1.16 2.61
N GLY A 5 10.20 -0.13 3.34
CA GLY A 5 10.21 -0.11 4.80
C GLY A 5 8.84 -0.53 5.34
N ILE A 6 8.79 -1.39 6.34
CA ILE A 6 7.55 -1.75 7.05
C ILE A 6 7.75 -1.43 8.52
N VAL A 7 6.89 -0.60 9.08
CA VAL A 7 7.02 -0.09 10.45
C VAL A 7 5.68 0.03 11.15
N THR A 8 5.68 -0.08 12.48
CA THR A 8 4.52 0.21 13.31
C THR A 8 4.63 1.59 13.97
N MET A 9 3.48 2.21 14.21
CA MET A 9 3.37 3.39 15.07
C MET A 9 2.97 2.96 16.49
N PRO A 10 3.55 3.61 17.52
CA PRO A 10 3.28 3.22 18.90
C PRO A 10 1.81 3.40 19.28
N PHE A 11 1.36 2.62 20.25
CA PHE A 11 0.06 2.81 20.92
C PHE A 11 0.01 4.15 21.66
N ARG A 12 -1.18 4.71 21.86
CA ARG A 12 -1.37 5.99 22.58
C ARG A 12 -0.89 5.93 24.01
N PHE A 13 -1.05 4.77 24.68
CA PHE A 13 -0.61 4.61 26.06
C PHE A 13 0.91 4.67 26.24
N GLU A 14 1.69 4.51 25.16
CA GLU A 14 3.16 4.65 25.21
C GLU A 14 3.62 6.12 25.31
N GLY A 15 2.72 7.05 25.10
CA GLY A 15 2.92 8.48 25.34
C GLY A 15 3.31 9.29 24.10
N THR A 16 3.07 10.60 24.20
CA THR A 16 3.24 11.55 23.08
C THR A 16 4.68 11.69 22.61
N LYS A 17 5.65 11.58 23.53
CA LYS A 17 7.08 11.68 23.19
C LYS A 17 7.49 10.55 22.25
N ARG A 18 7.05 9.32 22.54
CA ARG A 18 7.36 8.15 21.72
C ARG A 18 6.70 8.24 20.34
N ARG A 19 5.46 8.73 20.33
CA ARG A 19 4.74 9.00 19.08
C ARG A 19 5.47 10.03 18.20
N SER A 20 5.90 11.16 18.76
CA SER A 20 6.63 12.18 18.01
C SER A 20 7.97 11.66 17.47
N GLN A 21 8.68 10.82 18.23
CA GLN A 21 9.90 10.16 17.75
C GLN A 21 9.61 9.20 16.60
N ALA A 22 8.52 8.43 16.67
CA ALA A 22 8.10 7.52 15.60
C ALA A 22 7.71 8.28 14.33
N GLU A 23 6.97 9.38 14.45
CA GLU A 23 6.61 10.26 13.32
C GLU A 23 7.85 10.82 12.62
N ALA A 24 8.84 11.29 13.38
CA ALA A 24 10.12 11.74 12.83
C ALA A 24 10.90 10.61 12.15
N GLY A 25 10.87 9.40 12.73
CA GLY A 25 11.49 8.22 12.13
C GLY A 25 10.83 7.80 10.82
N VAL A 26 9.50 7.82 10.75
CA VAL A 26 8.73 7.53 9.52
C VAL A 26 9.06 8.56 8.42
N HIS A 27 9.18 9.84 8.80
CA HIS A 27 9.58 10.89 7.85
C HIS A 27 10.97 10.62 7.27
N ALA A 28 11.94 10.31 8.10
CA ALA A 28 13.29 9.98 7.64
C ALA A 28 13.32 8.71 6.75
N LEU A 29 12.52 7.69 7.09
CA LEU A 29 12.41 6.48 6.26
C LEU A 29 11.81 6.77 4.88
N ARG A 30 10.86 7.68 4.76
CA ARG A 30 10.26 8.07 3.47
C ARG A 30 11.27 8.72 2.52
N GLU A 31 12.30 9.36 3.05
CA GLU A 31 13.39 9.94 2.24
C GLU A 31 14.39 8.86 1.77
N ALA A 32 14.49 7.75 2.50
CA ALA A 32 15.46 6.70 2.23
C ALA A 32 14.87 5.48 1.48
N CYS A 33 13.56 5.29 1.54
CA CYS A 33 12.85 4.15 0.94
C CYS A 33 11.96 4.59 -0.22
N ASP A 34 11.75 3.70 -1.19
CA ASP A 34 10.79 3.90 -2.27
C ASP A 34 9.34 3.91 -1.74
N THR A 35 9.07 3.02 -0.78
CA THR A 35 7.78 2.90 -0.11
C THR A 35 7.96 2.61 1.37
N VAL A 36 7.12 3.21 2.21
CA VAL A 36 7.03 2.91 3.64
C VAL A 36 5.61 2.49 3.98
N VAL A 37 5.44 1.23 4.36
CA VAL A 37 4.18 0.70 4.91
C VAL A 37 4.13 1.05 6.38
N VAL A 38 3.13 1.83 6.78
CA VAL A 38 2.97 2.28 8.17
C VAL A 38 1.75 1.61 8.77
N ILE A 39 1.95 0.89 9.88
CA ILE A 39 0.90 0.18 10.61
C ILE A 39 0.64 0.91 11.94
N PRO A 40 -0.51 1.62 12.07
CA PRO A 40 -0.86 2.26 13.33
C PRO A 40 -1.32 1.22 14.36
N ASN A 41 -0.51 0.92 15.40
CA ASN A 41 -0.88 -0.06 16.43
C ASN A 41 -2.21 0.28 17.12
N GLU A 42 -2.58 1.56 17.18
CA GLU A 42 -3.85 2.00 17.74
C GLU A 42 -5.05 1.37 17.03
N ARG A 43 -4.94 1.17 15.71
CA ARG A 43 -5.98 0.53 14.90
C ARG A 43 -6.12 -0.96 15.20
N LEU A 44 -5.06 -1.60 15.68
CA LEU A 44 -5.11 -3.00 16.11
C LEU A 44 -6.01 -3.18 17.35
N LEU A 45 -6.12 -2.17 18.21
CA LEU A 45 -7.01 -2.22 19.39
C LEU A 45 -8.48 -2.35 19.01
N GLU A 46 -8.88 -1.96 17.81
CA GLU A 46 -10.26 -2.05 17.33
C GLU A 46 -10.68 -3.51 17.07
N VAL A 47 -9.71 -4.39 16.81
CA VAL A 47 -9.93 -5.82 16.52
C VAL A 47 -9.53 -6.74 17.69
N LEU A 48 -8.93 -6.19 18.75
CA LEU A 48 -8.53 -6.94 19.94
C LEU A 48 -9.64 -6.99 20.98
N ASP A 49 -9.71 -8.12 21.69
CA ASP A 49 -10.59 -8.24 22.84
C ASP A 49 -10.14 -7.32 23.98
N LYS A 50 -11.11 -6.75 24.69
CA LYS A 50 -10.84 -5.87 25.85
C LYS A 50 -10.04 -6.56 26.98
N SER A 51 -10.01 -7.89 26.98
CA SER A 51 -9.25 -8.72 27.92
C SER A 51 -7.83 -9.03 27.45
N THR A 52 -7.44 -8.62 26.23
CA THR A 52 -6.10 -8.87 25.69
C THR A 52 -5.04 -8.20 26.54
N SER A 53 -4.02 -8.97 26.95
CA SER A 53 -2.91 -8.43 27.72
C SER A 53 -2.05 -7.49 26.85
N MET A 54 -1.35 -6.55 27.51
CA MET A 54 -0.42 -5.66 26.82
C MET A 54 0.67 -6.43 26.07
N LEU A 55 1.17 -7.52 26.64
CA LEU A 55 2.17 -8.37 26.01
C LEU A 55 1.63 -9.02 24.75
N ASP A 56 0.39 -9.48 24.76
CA ASP A 56 -0.22 -10.11 23.61
C ASP A 56 -0.55 -9.08 22.52
N ALA A 57 -0.93 -7.85 22.90
CA ALA A 57 -1.10 -6.77 21.93
C ALA A 57 0.19 -6.46 21.16
N PHE A 58 1.34 -6.46 21.84
CA PHE A 58 2.64 -6.30 21.15
C PHE A 58 2.96 -7.50 20.25
N LYS A 59 2.71 -8.74 20.68
CA LYS A 59 2.91 -9.92 19.83
C LYS A 59 2.06 -9.87 18.56
N ILE A 60 0.81 -9.41 18.68
CA ILE A 60 -0.08 -9.25 17.52
C ILE A 60 0.47 -8.17 16.56
N ALA A 61 0.98 -7.06 17.08
CA ALA A 61 1.63 -6.06 16.26
C ALA A 61 2.86 -6.61 15.51
N ASP A 62 3.68 -7.42 16.19
CA ASP A 62 4.82 -8.11 15.58
C ASP A 62 4.38 -9.11 14.50
N ASP A 63 3.30 -9.86 14.75
CA ASP A 63 2.74 -10.81 13.77
C ASP A 63 2.19 -10.11 12.53
N VAL A 64 1.56 -8.96 12.67
CA VAL A 64 1.08 -8.14 11.54
C VAL A 64 2.26 -7.66 10.70
N LEU A 65 3.36 -7.19 11.34
CA LEU A 65 4.59 -6.84 10.62
C LEU A 65 5.16 -8.02 9.84
N ARG A 66 5.25 -9.19 10.51
CA ARG A 66 5.78 -10.42 9.88
C ARG A 66 4.93 -10.83 8.67
N GLN A 67 3.61 -10.82 8.80
CA GLN A 67 2.69 -11.13 7.71
C GLN A 67 2.80 -10.15 6.55
N GLY A 68 2.98 -8.86 6.85
CA GLY A 68 3.19 -7.84 5.84
C GLY A 68 4.45 -8.04 5.03
N VAL A 69 5.57 -8.35 5.69
CA VAL A 69 6.82 -8.68 5.01
C VAL A 69 6.64 -9.95 4.19
N GLN A 70 6.07 -10.99 4.79
CA GLN A 70 5.88 -12.28 4.15
C GLN A 70 4.99 -12.16 2.90
N GLY A 71 3.82 -11.51 2.99
CA GLY A 71 2.91 -11.35 1.86
C GLY A 71 3.52 -10.62 0.65
N ILE A 72 4.45 -9.68 0.88
CA ILE A 72 5.17 -9.01 -0.22
C ILE A 72 6.29 -9.91 -0.75
N CYS A 73 7.04 -10.58 0.13
CA CYS A 73 8.14 -11.45 -0.28
C CYS A 73 7.65 -12.67 -1.05
N ASP A 74 6.62 -13.35 -0.55
CA ASP A 74 6.08 -14.57 -1.16
C ASP A 74 5.63 -14.33 -2.60
N LEU A 75 5.02 -13.17 -2.88
CA LEU A 75 4.64 -12.79 -4.25
C LEU A 75 5.82 -12.73 -5.23
N ILE A 76 7.03 -12.47 -4.72
CA ILE A 76 8.24 -12.26 -5.55
C ILE A 76 9.08 -13.52 -5.59
N THR A 77 9.14 -14.28 -4.48
CA THR A 77 10.11 -15.37 -4.28
C THR A 77 9.52 -16.76 -4.38
N GLU A 78 8.23 -16.91 -4.05
CA GLU A 78 7.59 -18.22 -4.03
C GLU A 78 6.91 -18.52 -5.37
N PRO A 79 7.10 -19.73 -5.93
CA PRO A 79 6.34 -20.16 -7.09
C PRO A 79 4.87 -20.36 -6.69
N GLY A 80 3.99 -19.56 -7.27
CA GLY A 80 2.56 -19.59 -6.97
C GLY A 80 1.71 -20.09 -8.14
N LEU A 81 0.40 -20.17 -7.93
CA LEU A 81 -0.60 -20.42 -8.98
C LEU A 81 -0.62 -19.26 -9.99
N ILE A 82 -0.45 -18.02 -9.50
CA ILE A 82 -0.33 -16.82 -10.28
C ILE A 82 0.90 -16.08 -9.78
N ASN A 83 1.91 -16.02 -10.64
CA ASN A 83 3.14 -15.32 -10.33
C ASN A 83 3.05 -13.84 -10.75
N VAL A 84 3.59 -12.99 -9.91
CA VAL A 84 3.74 -11.55 -10.20
C VAL A 84 5.14 -11.29 -10.73
N ASP A 85 5.26 -10.53 -11.82
CA ASP A 85 6.56 -10.07 -12.26
C ASP A 85 7.08 -8.99 -11.30
N PHE A 86 8.35 -9.09 -10.93
CA PHE A 86 9.00 -8.07 -10.09
C PHE A 86 8.91 -6.67 -10.71
N ALA A 87 8.87 -6.55 -12.03
CA ALA A 87 8.69 -5.28 -12.73
C ALA A 87 7.35 -4.63 -12.38
N ASP A 88 6.30 -5.43 -12.24
CA ASP A 88 4.96 -4.97 -11.89
C ASP A 88 4.93 -4.48 -10.43
N VAL A 89 5.46 -5.29 -9.50
CA VAL A 89 5.59 -4.87 -8.09
C VAL A 89 6.38 -3.57 -7.98
N ARG A 90 7.47 -3.45 -8.72
CA ARG A 90 8.28 -2.25 -8.75
C ARG A 90 7.50 -1.04 -9.26
N THR A 91 6.66 -1.20 -10.27
CA THR A 91 5.85 -0.12 -10.85
C THR A 91 4.88 0.47 -9.81
N ILE A 92 4.29 -0.35 -8.96
CA ILE A 92 3.38 0.10 -7.89
C ILE A 92 4.13 0.69 -6.70
N MET A 93 5.27 0.11 -6.34
CA MET A 93 5.98 0.42 -5.10
C MET A 93 7.05 1.50 -5.25
N GLN A 94 7.62 1.71 -6.44
CA GLN A 94 8.70 2.67 -6.63
C GLN A 94 8.21 4.11 -6.49
N GLY A 95 8.77 4.85 -5.53
CA GLY A 95 8.41 6.24 -5.29
C GLY A 95 6.97 6.45 -4.79
N ALA A 96 6.33 5.39 -4.28
CA ALA A 96 4.94 5.45 -3.80
C ALA A 96 4.80 6.20 -2.46
N GLY A 97 5.89 6.37 -1.72
CA GLY A 97 5.90 7.09 -0.47
C GLY A 97 5.24 6.30 0.66
N THR A 98 4.04 6.68 1.07
CA THR A 98 3.30 5.94 2.11
C THR A 98 2.41 4.88 1.50
N ALA A 99 2.42 3.69 2.09
CA ALA A 99 1.48 2.63 1.81
C ALA A 99 0.76 2.19 3.10
N LEU A 100 -0.45 1.70 2.93
CA LEU A 100 -1.24 1.07 3.97
C LEU A 100 -1.37 -0.42 3.66
N MET A 101 -1.63 -1.23 4.67
CA MET A 101 -1.76 -2.67 4.51
C MET A 101 -2.97 -3.19 5.28
N GLY A 102 -3.76 -4.04 4.63
CA GLY A 102 -4.83 -4.80 5.24
C GLY A 102 -4.57 -6.29 5.14
N ILE A 103 -4.95 -7.03 6.16
CA ILE A 103 -4.84 -8.48 6.19
C ILE A 103 -6.20 -9.06 6.58
N GLY A 104 -6.62 -10.10 5.88
CA GLY A 104 -7.79 -10.87 6.20
C GLY A 104 -7.53 -12.36 6.03
N PHE A 105 -8.18 -13.18 6.83
CA PHE A 105 -8.16 -14.62 6.67
C PHE A 105 -9.56 -15.20 6.92
N ALA A 106 -9.85 -16.30 6.28
CA ALA A 106 -11.11 -17.03 6.49
C ALA A 106 -10.96 -18.52 6.18
N THR A 107 -11.96 -19.27 6.61
CA THR A 107 -12.09 -20.71 6.42
C THR A 107 -13.50 -21.02 5.93
N GLY A 108 -13.73 -22.18 5.33
CA GLY A 108 -15.06 -22.60 4.86
C GLY A 108 -15.29 -22.33 3.38
N GLU A 109 -16.55 -22.46 2.92
CA GLU A 109 -16.89 -22.43 1.50
C GLU A 109 -16.67 -21.07 0.82
N ASN A 110 -16.88 -19.96 1.55
CA ASN A 110 -16.72 -18.58 1.01
C ASN A 110 -15.43 -17.91 1.51
N ARG A 111 -14.44 -18.71 1.92
CA ARG A 111 -13.22 -18.22 2.60
C ARG A 111 -12.46 -17.14 1.81
N ALA A 112 -12.41 -17.22 0.49
CA ALA A 112 -11.71 -16.26 -0.34
C ALA A 112 -12.37 -14.87 -0.33
N VAL A 113 -13.68 -14.83 -0.51
CA VAL A 113 -14.50 -13.60 -0.43
C VAL A 113 -14.42 -13.00 0.96
N GLU A 114 -14.64 -13.81 2.00
CA GLU A 114 -14.60 -13.34 3.39
C GLU A 114 -13.21 -12.82 3.79
N ALA A 115 -12.14 -13.49 3.36
CA ALA A 115 -10.78 -13.02 3.62
C ALA A 115 -10.51 -11.68 2.92
N ALA A 116 -10.93 -11.53 1.66
CA ALA A 116 -10.80 -10.27 0.93
C ALA A 116 -11.60 -9.13 1.58
N GLU A 117 -12.85 -9.39 1.98
CA GLU A 117 -13.66 -8.40 2.70
C GLU A 117 -13.03 -8.00 4.04
N ARG A 118 -12.50 -8.95 4.80
CA ARG A 118 -11.82 -8.68 6.07
C ARG A 118 -10.55 -7.85 5.86
N ALA A 119 -9.79 -8.13 4.80
CA ALA A 119 -8.62 -7.34 4.44
C ALA A 119 -8.99 -5.89 4.10
N LEU A 120 -10.09 -5.68 3.36
CA LEU A 120 -10.60 -4.34 3.02
C LEU A 120 -11.16 -3.59 4.24
N ARG A 121 -11.91 -4.31 5.09
CA ARG A 121 -12.47 -3.76 6.33
C ARG A 121 -11.43 -3.64 7.46
N SER A 122 -10.20 -4.04 7.19
CA SER A 122 -9.14 -3.85 8.16
C SER A 122 -9.04 -2.36 8.53
N PRO A 123 -9.10 -2.02 9.82
CA PRO A 123 -9.01 -0.63 10.26
C PRO A 123 -7.70 0.05 9.81
N LEU A 124 -6.76 -0.74 9.29
CA LEU A 124 -5.50 -0.26 8.74
C LEU A 124 -5.64 0.35 7.33
N VAL A 125 -6.72 0.03 6.58
CA VAL A 125 -6.93 0.41 5.17
C VAL A 125 -8.20 1.27 4.97
N ASP A 126 -9.20 1.15 5.84
CA ASP A 126 -10.64 1.44 5.70
C ASP A 126 -11.06 2.77 5.02
N THR A 127 -10.21 3.77 4.92
CA THR A 127 -10.64 5.09 4.39
C THR A 127 -9.95 5.52 3.09
N GLU A 128 -8.98 4.78 2.61
CA GLU A 128 -8.03 5.30 1.63
C GLU A 128 -8.03 4.58 0.27
N LEU A 129 -8.85 3.53 0.10
CA LEU A 129 -8.92 2.76 -1.16
C LEU A 129 -9.37 3.60 -2.35
N VAL A 130 -10.29 4.55 -2.12
CA VAL A 130 -10.82 5.43 -3.17
C VAL A 130 -9.77 6.38 -3.75
N SER A 131 -8.68 6.63 -3.00
CA SER A 131 -7.58 7.50 -3.44
C SER A 131 -6.31 6.74 -3.83
N ALA A 132 -6.36 5.41 -3.83
CA ALA A 132 -5.23 4.54 -4.13
C ALA A 132 -4.81 4.64 -5.60
N LYS A 133 -3.52 4.81 -5.84
CA LYS A 133 -2.94 4.72 -7.19
C LYS A 133 -2.58 3.30 -7.58
N GLY A 134 -2.21 2.48 -6.61
CA GLY A 134 -1.86 1.09 -6.82
C GLY A 134 -2.28 0.21 -5.65
N ILE A 135 -2.66 -1.00 -5.97
CA ILE A 135 -3.00 -2.06 -5.02
C ILE A 135 -2.18 -3.30 -5.38
N LEU A 136 -1.45 -3.81 -4.40
CA LEU A 136 -0.81 -5.12 -4.48
C LEU A 136 -1.62 -6.08 -3.63
N LEU A 137 -2.14 -7.13 -4.27
CA LEU A 137 -2.98 -8.14 -3.64
C LEU A 137 -2.23 -9.48 -3.60
N SER A 138 -1.98 -9.98 -2.42
CA SER A 138 -1.43 -11.31 -2.17
C SER A 138 -2.52 -12.23 -1.64
N ILE A 139 -2.71 -13.36 -2.31
CA ILE A 139 -3.64 -14.41 -1.88
C ILE A 139 -2.82 -15.66 -1.58
N ALA A 140 -2.89 -16.17 -0.37
CA ALA A 140 -2.21 -17.39 0.05
C ALA A 140 -3.21 -18.41 0.56
N GLY A 141 -3.07 -19.66 0.15
CA GLY A 141 -3.92 -20.78 0.60
C GLY A 141 -3.19 -22.10 0.52
N GLY A 142 -3.86 -23.17 0.95
CA GLY A 142 -3.33 -24.52 0.84
C GLY A 142 -3.36 -25.07 -0.59
N ASN A 143 -3.01 -26.33 -0.75
CA ASN A 143 -3.11 -27.05 -2.04
C ASN A 143 -4.56 -27.15 -2.57
N ASP A 144 -5.51 -26.89 -1.70
CA ASP A 144 -6.96 -26.86 -1.98
C ASP A 144 -7.46 -25.50 -2.50
N LEU A 145 -6.57 -24.48 -2.63
CA LEU A 145 -6.90 -23.18 -3.19
C LEU A 145 -7.22 -23.28 -4.69
N SER A 146 -8.41 -22.92 -5.08
CA SER A 146 -8.85 -22.97 -6.47
C SER A 146 -8.64 -21.63 -7.20
N LEU A 147 -8.48 -21.68 -8.51
CA LEU A 147 -8.43 -20.48 -9.34
C LEU A 147 -9.73 -19.65 -9.26
N TYR A 148 -10.85 -20.30 -9.03
CA TYR A 148 -12.15 -19.65 -8.86
C TYR A 148 -12.14 -18.76 -7.60
N GLU A 149 -11.68 -19.31 -6.47
CA GLU A 149 -11.55 -18.55 -5.21
C GLU A 149 -10.61 -17.35 -5.35
N VAL A 150 -9.50 -17.52 -6.06
CA VAL A 150 -8.56 -16.42 -6.33
C VAL A 150 -9.24 -15.31 -7.14
N ASN A 151 -10.03 -15.68 -8.16
CA ASN A 151 -10.77 -14.72 -8.96
C ASN A 151 -11.84 -13.99 -8.13
N GLU A 152 -12.59 -14.69 -7.29
CA GLU A 152 -13.61 -14.09 -6.42
C GLU A 152 -12.98 -13.07 -5.45
N ALA A 153 -11.86 -13.42 -4.82
CA ALA A 153 -11.14 -12.50 -3.95
C ALA A 153 -10.67 -11.24 -4.71
N ALA A 154 -10.14 -11.41 -5.93
CA ALA A 154 -9.69 -10.31 -6.77
C ALA A 154 -10.86 -9.39 -7.20
N GLU A 155 -12.02 -9.96 -7.51
CA GLU A 155 -13.22 -9.18 -7.85
C GLU A 155 -13.73 -8.33 -6.68
N VAL A 156 -13.68 -8.85 -5.44
CA VAL A 156 -14.03 -8.07 -4.23
C VAL A 156 -13.13 -6.83 -4.10
N ILE A 157 -11.82 -6.98 -4.32
CA ILE A 157 -10.87 -5.87 -4.25
C ILE A 157 -11.10 -4.89 -5.40
N ARG A 158 -11.35 -5.39 -6.60
CA ARG A 158 -11.63 -4.55 -7.78
C ARG A 158 -12.90 -3.73 -7.60
N ALA A 159 -13.96 -4.31 -7.07
CA ALA A 159 -15.22 -3.62 -6.81
C ALA A 159 -15.09 -2.49 -5.77
N ALA A 160 -14.10 -2.58 -4.87
CA ALA A 160 -13.82 -1.56 -3.87
C ALA A 160 -12.85 -0.46 -4.34
N SER A 161 -12.22 -0.63 -5.51
CA SER A 161 -11.25 0.30 -6.09
C SER A 161 -11.90 1.16 -7.19
N THR A 162 -11.13 2.13 -7.72
CA THR A 162 -11.54 2.94 -8.88
C THR A 162 -10.93 2.41 -10.16
N ASP A 163 -11.52 2.78 -11.32
CA ASP A 163 -11.02 2.36 -12.64
C ASP A 163 -9.57 2.80 -12.93
N ASP A 164 -9.13 3.88 -12.28
CA ASP A 164 -7.75 4.41 -12.42
C ASP A 164 -6.73 3.70 -11.52
N THR A 165 -7.19 2.79 -10.65
CA THR A 165 -6.31 2.07 -9.72
C THR A 165 -5.60 0.92 -10.42
N ASN A 166 -4.28 0.90 -10.39
CA ASN A 166 -3.50 -0.23 -10.90
C ASN A 166 -3.49 -1.37 -9.87
N ILE A 167 -4.13 -2.50 -10.20
CA ILE A 167 -4.23 -3.66 -9.30
C ILE A 167 -3.33 -4.77 -9.83
N ILE A 168 -2.37 -5.18 -9.03
CA ILE A 168 -1.52 -6.35 -9.27
C ILE A 168 -1.87 -7.40 -8.22
N PHE A 169 -2.12 -8.63 -8.66
CA PHE A 169 -2.42 -9.71 -7.76
C PHE A 169 -1.60 -10.96 -8.08
N GLY A 170 -1.27 -11.70 -7.04
CA GLY A 170 -0.64 -13.00 -7.13
C GLY A 170 -1.24 -13.97 -6.13
N ALA A 171 -1.10 -15.25 -6.42
CA ALA A 171 -1.60 -16.33 -5.58
C ALA A 171 -0.50 -17.35 -5.31
N THR A 172 -0.20 -17.58 -4.04
CA THR A 172 0.82 -18.51 -3.56
C THR A 172 0.19 -19.70 -2.85
N VAL A 173 0.85 -20.85 -2.90
CA VAL A 173 0.40 -22.06 -2.22
C VAL A 173 1.34 -22.36 -1.06
N ASP A 174 0.77 -22.47 0.15
CA ASP A 174 1.48 -22.88 1.36
C ASP A 174 0.70 -24.04 2.01
N GLU A 175 1.29 -25.22 2.03
CA GLU A 175 0.66 -26.43 2.58
C GLU A 175 0.19 -26.27 4.04
N ARG A 176 0.78 -25.33 4.78
CA ARG A 176 0.38 -25.02 6.17
C ARG A 176 -0.97 -24.34 6.28
N LEU A 177 -1.48 -23.80 5.16
CA LEU A 177 -2.74 -23.05 5.08
C LEU A 177 -3.92 -23.89 4.56
N GLU A 178 -3.82 -25.24 4.63
CA GLU A 178 -4.90 -26.11 4.18
C GLU A 178 -6.22 -25.77 4.87
N GLY A 179 -7.30 -25.62 4.09
CA GLY A 179 -8.61 -25.19 4.56
C GLY A 179 -8.76 -23.70 4.85
N GLN A 180 -7.69 -22.89 4.68
CA GLN A 180 -7.69 -21.46 4.96
C GLN A 180 -7.28 -20.66 3.73
N VAL A 181 -7.78 -19.44 3.64
CA VAL A 181 -7.30 -18.43 2.68
C VAL A 181 -6.90 -17.18 3.44
N TRP A 182 -5.72 -16.66 3.11
CA TRP A 182 -5.18 -15.43 3.61
C TRP A 182 -5.10 -14.41 2.47
N VAL A 183 -5.56 -13.21 2.72
CA VAL A 183 -5.52 -12.11 1.77
C VAL A 183 -4.77 -10.94 2.40
N THR A 184 -3.70 -10.51 1.76
CA THR A 184 -2.97 -9.30 2.13
C THR A 184 -3.11 -8.26 1.03
N VAL A 185 -3.57 -7.09 1.38
CA VAL A 185 -3.74 -5.95 0.47
C VAL A 185 -2.77 -4.85 0.87
N VAL A 186 -1.91 -4.41 -0.04
CA VAL A 186 -1.04 -3.25 0.15
C VAL A 186 -1.51 -2.15 -0.77
N VAL A 187 -1.91 -1.03 -0.18
CA VAL A 187 -2.47 0.14 -0.88
C VAL A 187 -1.43 1.24 -0.95
N THR A 188 -1.07 1.67 -2.15
CA THR A 188 -0.01 2.67 -2.37
C THR A 188 -0.56 3.97 -2.95
N GLY A 189 0.20 5.05 -2.81
CA GLY A 189 -0.17 6.37 -3.33
C GLY A 189 -1.24 7.08 -2.52
N VAL A 190 -1.47 6.64 -1.29
CA VAL A 190 -2.43 7.19 -0.35
C VAL A 190 -1.98 8.56 0.15
N GLY A 191 -2.91 9.53 0.20
CA GLY A 191 -2.62 10.87 0.74
C GLY A 191 -1.80 11.78 -0.17
N GLN A 192 -1.39 11.34 -1.34
CA GLN A 192 -0.92 12.24 -2.39
C GLN A 192 -2.13 12.90 -3.08
N ARG A 193 -2.81 13.82 -2.38
CA ARG A 193 -3.62 14.83 -3.09
C ARG A 193 -2.71 15.41 -4.15
N GLY A 194 -3.12 15.25 -5.41
CA GLY A 194 -2.34 15.62 -6.56
C GLY A 194 -1.57 16.90 -6.32
N GLY A 195 -0.30 16.78 -6.05
CA GLY A 195 0.60 17.89 -6.15
C GLY A 195 0.54 18.26 -7.60
N SER A 196 -0.28 19.25 -7.93
CA SER A 196 -0.13 19.98 -9.17
C SER A 196 1.37 20.24 -9.27
N ARG A 197 2.04 19.59 -10.24
CA ARG A 197 3.34 20.04 -10.69
C ARG A 197 3.23 21.56 -10.71
N PRO A 198 4.14 22.30 -10.06
CA PRO A 198 4.16 23.72 -10.27
C PRO A 198 4.24 23.87 -11.78
N VAL A 199 3.14 24.34 -12.36
CA VAL A 199 3.16 24.83 -13.73
C VAL A 199 4.13 26.00 -13.63
N THR A 200 5.39 25.76 -13.98
CA THR A 200 6.30 26.84 -14.28
C THR A 200 5.53 27.70 -15.28
N PRO A 201 5.23 28.95 -14.96
CA PRO A 201 4.60 29.81 -15.94
C PRO A 201 5.51 29.76 -17.16
N ARG A 202 5.03 29.18 -18.23
CA ARG A 202 5.66 29.31 -19.54
C ARG A 202 5.60 30.81 -19.77
N LEU A 203 6.74 31.48 -19.58
CA LEU A 203 6.92 32.83 -20.04
C LEU A 203 6.56 32.77 -21.53
N GLU A 204 5.34 33.24 -21.84
CA GLU A 204 4.98 33.53 -23.20
C GLU A 204 6.03 34.54 -23.68
N ARG A 205 6.94 34.04 -24.49
CA ARG A 205 7.76 34.92 -25.30
C ARG A 205 6.76 35.65 -26.17
N SER A 206 6.56 36.93 -25.91
CA SER A 206 5.97 37.84 -26.87
C SER A 206 6.64 37.62 -28.19
N PRO A 207 5.91 37.57 -29.32
CA PRO A 207 6.53 37.45 -30.61
C PRO A 207 7.43 38.68 -30.78
N GLN A 208 8.73 38.51 -30.67
CA GLN A 208 9.68 39.49 -31.18
C GLN A 208 9.49 39.49 -32.71
N SER A 209 9.15 40.64 -33.25
CA SER A 209 9.20 40.88 -34.68
C SER A 209 10.63 40.62 -35.13
N ASP A 210 10.84 39.60 -35.92
CA ASP A 210 12.12 39.28 -36.63
C ASP A 210 12.31 40.26 -37.80
N ASP A 211 12.21 41.56 -37.53
CA ASP A 211 12.67 42.55 -38.49
C ASP A 211 14.05 43.07 -38.10
N PRO A 212 15.14 42.65 -38.78
CA PRO A 212 16.50 43.03 -38.41
C PRO A 212 16.82 44.51 -38.67
N LEU A 213 15.86 45.32 -39.10
CA LEU A 213 16.04 46.73 -39.41
C LEU A 213 15.30 47.69 -38.45
N GLU A 214 14.57 47.20 -37.45
CA GLU A 214 13.93 48.06 -36.49
C GLU A 214 14.90 48.40 -35.32
N PRO A 215 15.22 49.68 -35.12
CA PRO A 215 16.10 50.07 -34.02
C PRO A 215 15.43 49.87 -32.69
N PRO A 216 16.18 49.47 -31.64
CA PRO A 216 15.66 49.24 -30.27
C PRO A 216 14.91 50.44 -29.74
N SER A 217 13.79 50.22 -29.07
CA SER A 217 12.86 51.22 -28.58
C SER A 217 13.47 52.30 -27.67
N PHE A 218 14.67 52.09 -27.10
CA PHE A 218 15.41 53.09 -26.30
C PHE A 218 16.10 54.16 -27.12
N LEU A 219 16.13 54.04 -28.47
CA LEU A 219 16.72 55.05 -29.38
C LEU A 219 15.65 55.91 -30.07
N GLN A 220 14.39 55.76 -29.73
CA GLN A 220 13.26 56.51 -30.32
C GLN A 220 12.76 57.66 -29.47
N SER A 221 13.60 58.25 -28.60
CA SER A 221 13.27 59.44 -27.85
C SER A 221 13.96 60.71 -28.40
#